data_7495b90906b53daf33de1bea75b6475b
#
_entry.id   7495b90906b53daf33de1bea75b6475b
#
_cell.length_a   1.000
_cell.length_b   1.000
_cell.length_c   1.000
_cell.angle_alpha   90.00
_cell.angle_beta   90.00
_cell.angle_gamma   90.00
#
_symmetry.space_group_name_H-M   'P 1'
#
loop_
_entity.id
_entity.type
_entity.pdbx_description
1 polymer ?
#
loop_
_entity_poly.entity_id
_entity_poly.type
_entity_poly.pdbx_seq_one_letter_code
_entity_poly.pdbx_strand_id
1 'polypeptide(L)'
;MSGRLKIVVMLGGPSAEREVSLRSGAGVVKALRSLGHTVVELDPKTPDWILPPDTEVVCLAPLHGTYGEDGTVQRQLEKLGVLFTGCDSEASRIAFDKVLTKQKCIESGVPTTKFVVVNSEKTPLPKNLQLPLVVKPVRQGSSVGLQFVERAEDWQNALAEALKFDSEVLVEEKIVGRETTVGILDGVALPVLEICPKAGGFDYRNKYTAGCTEYFCPAEFDAATTQRIQAAALGAFHAIGGRDYARVDVMVRANGGPVVLEVNTLPGMTETSLLPKAAAAAGLSYEELCQQMIDLALKRKQAAKERKEHKKETASVAFA
;
A
#
# COMPACT_ATOMS: atom_id res chain seq x y z
N MET A 1 8.52 -23.80 12.65
CA MET A 1 9.46 -22.67 12.79
C MET A 1 10.43 -22.75 11.61
N SER A 2 10.45 -21.76 10.73
CA SER A 2 11.46 -21.67 9.68
C SER A 2 12.84 -21.57 10.33
N GLY A 3 13.84 -22.29 9.81
CA GLY A 3 15.21 -22.22 10.31
C GLY A 3 15.78 -20.80 10.18
N ARG A 4 16.98 -20.60 10.68
CA ARG A 4 17.70 -19.31 10.55
C ARG A 4 17.93 -19.00 9.06
N LEU A 5 17.41 -17.84 8.62
CA LEU A 5 17.49 -17.37 7.22
C LEU A 5 18.53 -16.23 7.09
N LYS A 6 19.07 -16.07 5.87
CA LYS A 6 19.79 -14.87 5.48
C LYS A 6 18.87 -13.92 4.73
N ILE A 7 18.46 -12.86 5.42
CA ILE A 7 17.46 -11.90 4.94
C ILE A 7 18.19 -10.58 4.62
N VAL A 8 17.90 -10.01 3.45
CA VAL A 8 18.24 -8.63 3.14
C VAL A 8 17.04 -7.76 3.41
N VAL A 9 17.18 -6.75 4.26
CA VAL A 9 16.17 -5.71 4.44
C VAL A 9 16.54 -4.52 3.58
N MET A 10 15.73 -4.25 2.55
CA MET A 10 15.88 -3.04 1.74
C MET A 10 15.16 -1.88 2.42
N LEU A 11 15.89 -0.79 2.66
CA LEU A 11 15.43 0.38 3.41
C LEU A 11 16.10 1.66 2.86
N GLY A 12 15.55 2.83 3.12
CA GLY A 12 16.08 4.10 2.61
C GLY A 12 15.56 4.42 1.21
N GLY A 13 16.37 4.21 0.18
CA GLY A 13 16.02 4.49 -1.22
C GLY A 13 16.16 5.97 -1.61
N PRO A 14 15.83 6.32 -2.87
CA PRO A 14 16.08 7.66 -3.43
C PRO A 14 15.00 8.70 -3.14
N SER A 15 13.86 8.32 -2.54
CA SER A 15 12.70 9.21 -2.40
C SER A 15 12.87 10.29 -1.32
N ALA A 16 12.03 11.33 -1.37
CA ALA A 16 11.98 12.37 -0.34
C ALA A 16 11.58 11.83 1.05
N GLU A 17 10.92 10.67 1.11
CA GLU A 17 10.51 10.00 2.35
C GLU A 17 11.56 9.02 2.90
N ARG A 18 12.81 9.14 2.43
CA ARG A 18 13.94 8.28 2.82
C ARG A 18 14.07 8.09 4.34
N GLU A 19 13.95 9.17 5.12
CA GLU A 19 14.08 9.10 6.58
C GLU A 19 12.97 8.26 7.24
N VAL A 20 11.77 8.27 6.69
CA VAL A 20 10.66 7.42 7.14
C VAL A 20 10.95 5.96 6.82
N SER A 21 11.49 5.69 5.63
CA SER A 21 11.91 4.36 5.21
C SER A 21 13.03 3.81 6.10
N LEU A 22 14.05 4.61 6.41
CA LEU A 22 15.14 4.20 7.32
C LEU A 22 14.62 3.84 8.72
N ARG A 23 13.71 4.63 9.29
CA ARG A 23 13.11 4.33 10.60
C ARG A 23 12.28 3.05 10.57
N SER A 24 11.45 2.88 9.54
CA SER A 24 10.66 1.65 9.35
C SER A 24 11.56 0.43 9.19
N GLY A 25 12.58 0.56 8.36
CA GLY A 25 13.56 -0.51 8.11
C GLY A 25 14.33 -0.90 9.36
N ALA A 26 14.78 0.07 10.16
CA ALA A 26 15.46 -0.21 11.43
C ALA A 26 14.61 -1.04 12.40
N GLY A 27 13.29 -0.76 12.48
CA GLY A 27 12.34 -1.57 13.26
C GLY A 27 12.25 -3.01 12.75
N VAL A 28 12.11 -3.19 11.44
CA VAL A 28 12.06 -4.51 10.80
C VAL A 28 13.37 -5.29 11.02
N VAL A 29 14.51 -4.63 10.84
CA VAL A 29 15.84 -5.23 11.09
C VAL A 29 15.97 -5.72 12.52
N LYS A 30 15.58 -4.89 13.49
CA LYS A 30 15.60 -5.26 14.92
C LYS A 30 14.72 -6.49 15.19
N ALA A 31 13.49 -6.48 14.67
CA ALA A 31 12.53 -7.58 14.85
C ALA A 31 13.05 -8.89 14.24
N LEU A 32 13.54 -8.87 13.00
CA LEU A 32 14.04 -10.09 12.33
C LEU A 32 15.33 -10.62 12.99
N ARG A 33 16.20 -9.74 13.50
CA ARG A 33 17.38 -10.15 14.30
C ARG A 33 17.01 -10.79 15.62
N SER A 34 15.99 -10.26 16.34
CA SER A 34 15.52 -10.84 17.61
C SER A 34 14.90 -12.23 17.43
N LEU A 35 14.37 -12.53 16.24
CA LEU A 35 13.87 -13.85 15.83
C LEU A 35 15.00 -14.83 15.41
N GLY A 36 16.25 -14.41 15.47
CA GLY A 36 17.42 -15.25 15.20
C GLY A 36 17.88 -15.30 13.75
N HIS A 37 17.30 -14.49 12.86
CA HIS A 37 17.74 -14.41 11.46
C HIS A 37 19.06 -13.66 11.30
N THR A 38 19.81 -13.98 10.22
CA THR A 38 20.95 -13.17 9.78
C THR A 38 20.45 -12.06 8.86
N VAL A 39 20.51 -10.81 9.33
CA VAL A 39 19.93 -9.67 8.62
C VAL A 39 21.00 -8.73 8.11
N VAL A 40 21.00 -8.47 6.81
CA VAL A 40 21.84 -7.49 6.10
C VAL A 40 20.95 -6.33 5.65
N GLU A 41 21.40 -5.11 5.91
CA GLU A 41 20.74 -3.89 5.48
C GLU A 41 21.25 -3.48 4.11
N LEU A 42 20.34 -3.16 3.19
CA LEU A 42 20.66 -2.68 1.84
C LEU A 42 19.86 -1.42 1.53
N ASP A 43 20.58 -0.35 1.25
CA ASP A 43 20.02 0.93 0.86
C ASP A 43 20.15 1.14 -0.65
N PRO A 44 19.05 1.03 -1.42
CA PRO A 44 19.08 1.18 -2.87
C PRO A 44 19.04 2.65 -3.27
N LYS A 45 20.03 3.46 -2.82
CA LYS A 45 20.15 4.87 -3.21
C LYS A 45 20.22 5.06 -4.72
N THR A 46 20.85 4.12 -5.40
CA THR A 46 21.04 4.08 -6.85
C THR A 46 20.55 2.74 -7.41
N PRO A 47 20.17 2.65 -8.69
CA PRO A 47 19.60 1.42 -9.26
C PRO A 47 20.59 0.25 -9.42
N ASP A 48 21.88 0.48 -9.24
CA ASP A 48 22.98 -0.46 -9.45
C ASP A 48 23.42 -1.21 -8.17
N TRP A 49 22.54 -1.29 -7.18
CA TRP A 49 22.76 -2.08 -5.98
C TRP A 49 22.96 -3.58 -6.28
N ILE A 50 23.76 -4.25 -5.47
CA ILE A 50 24.05 -5.67 -5.60
C ILE A 50 23.58 -6.38 -4.33
N LEU A 51 22.84 -7.47 -4.50
CA LEU A 51 22.44 -8.31 -3.38
C LEU A 51 23.65 -9.08 -2.84
N PRO A 52 23.80 -9.17 -1.51
CA PRO A 52 24.78 -10.07 -0.89
C PRO A 52 24.59 -11.51 -1.38
N PRO A 53 25.67 -12.28 -1.57
CA PRO A 53 25.57 -13.68 -1.94
C PRO A 53 24.77 -14.46 -0.89
N ASP A 54 24.14 -15.55 -1.31
CA ASP A 54 23.31 -16.44 -0.47
C ASP A 54 22.12 -15.73 0.19
N THR A 55 21.62 -14.64 -0.39
CA THR A 55 20.37 -14.01 0.03
C THR A 55 19.19 -14.95 -0.23
N GLU A 56 18.46 -15.34 0.82
CA GLU A 56 17.32 -16.25 0.70
C GLU A 56 16.01 -15.51 0.46
N VAL A 57 15.84 -14.35 1.13
CA VAL A 57 14.65 -13.49 1.02
C VAL A 57 15.07 -12.01 1.10
N VAL A 58 14.44 -11.19 0.30
CA VAL A 58 14.49 -9.74 0.44
C VAL A 58 13.22 -9.26 1.13
N CYS A 59 13.36 -8.65 2.29
CA CYS A 59 12.28 -7.94 2.96
C CYS A 59 12.24 -6.50 2.47
N LEU A 60 11.19 -6.13 1.75
CA LEU A 60 10.97 -4.75 1.36
C LEU A 60 10.39 -4.00 2.57
N ALA A 61 11.27 -3.36 3.35
CA ALA A 61 10.82 -2.31 4.25
C ALA A 61 10.27 -1.15 3.40
N PRO A 62 9.35 -0.32 3.90
CA PRO A 62 8.70 0.68 3.05
C PRO A 62 9.71 1.59 2.35
N LEU A 63 9.92 1.36 1.07
CA LEU A 63 10.66 2.23 0.15
C LEU A 63 9.62 3.17 -0.46
N HIS A 64 9.29 4.25 0.25
CA HIS A 64 8.20 5.13 -0.14
C HIS A 64 8.43 5.85 -1.46
N GLY A 65 7.33 6.15 -2.17
CA GLY A 65 7.30 6.90 -3.41
C GLY A 65 7.75 6.12 -4.64
N THR A 66 8.13 6.84 -5.70
CA THR A 66 8.70 6.25 -6.91
C THR A 66 9.91 5.40 -6.60
N TYR A 67 10.12 4.34 -7.38
CA TYR A 67 11.09 3.28 -7.20
C TYR A 67 10.62 2.16 -6.25
N GLY A 68 10.12 2.46 -5.06
CA GLY A 68 9.69 1.45 -4.09
C GLY A 68 8.26 0.99 -4.27
N GLU A 69 7.33 1.93 -4.44
CA GLU A 69 5.89 1.65 -4.49
C GLU A 69 5.37 1.46 -5.92
N ASP A 70 6.10 1.93 -6.95
CA ASP A 70 5.69 1.91 -8.37
C ASP A 70 5.97 0.60 -9.12
N GLY A 71 6.46 -0.41 -8.44
CA GLY A 71 6.81 -1.71 -9.02
C GLY A 71 8.24 -1.80 -9.59
N THR A 72 9.03 -0.72 -9.53
CA THR A 72 10.37 -0.69 -10.13
C THR A 72 11.35 -1.62 -9.41
N VAL A 73 11.49 -1.53 -8.10
CA VAL A 73 12.37 -2.42 -7.31
C VAL A 73 11.88 -3.86 -7.35
N GLN A 74 10.57 -4.08 -7.31
CA GLN A 74 9.98 -5.42 -7.41
C GLN A 74 10.35 -6.07 -8.75
N ARG A 75 10.26 -5.34 -9.86
CA ARG A 75 10.66 -5.82 -11.20
C ARG A 75 12.15 -6.16 -11.29
N GLN A 76 13.00 -5.41 -10.61
CA GLN A 76 14.44 -5.73 -10.52
C GLN A 76 14.66 -7.05 -9.77
N LEU A 77 14.00 -7.26 -8.63
CA LEU A 77 14.06 -8.50 -7.85
C LEU A 77 13.48 -9.70 -8.62
N GLU A 78 12.39 -9.50 -9.36
CA GLU A 78 11.81 -10.52 -10.25
C GLU A 78 12.80 -10.96 -11.35
N LYS A 79 13.48 -10.01 -12.00
CA LYS A 79 14.51 -10.31 -13.01
C LYS A 79 15.71 -11.06 -12.43
N LEU A 80 16.07 -10.80 -11.18
CA LEU A 80 17.11 -11.53 -10.47
C LEU A 80 16.65 -12.91 -9.97
N GLY A 81 15.35 -13.22 -10.09
CA GLY A 81 14.77 -14.47 -9.58
C GLY A 81 14.81 -14.60 -8.05
N VAL A 82 14.92 -13.48 -7.34
CA VAL A 82 15.04 -13.44 -5.88
C VAL A 82 13.66 -13.38 -5.24
N LEU A 83 13.49 -14.11 -4.15
CA LEU A 83 12.30 -14.09 -3.33
C LEU A 83 12.22 -12.79 -2.54
N PHE A 84 11.07 -12.13 -2.54
CA PHE A 84 10.85 -10.89 -1.78
C PHE A 84 9.44 -10.82 -1.18
N THR A 85 9.28 -10.03 -0.12
CA THR A 85 8.01 -9.83 0.58
C THR A 85 7.11 -8.83 -0.15
N GLY A 86 5.79 -8.99 -0.01
CA GLY A 86 4.79 -8.07 -0.51
C GLY A 86 4.39 -8.30 -1.98
N CYS A 87 3.67 -7.36 -2.52
CA CYS A 87 3.11 -7.39 -3.87
C CYS A 87 4.19 -7.45 -4.95
N ASP A 88 3.86 -8.03 -6.11
CA ASP A 88 4.75 -8.04 -7.28
C ASP A 88 4.80 -6.69 -8.00
N SER A 89 5.62 -6.65 -9.04
CA SER A 89 5.83 -5.41 -9.78
C SER A 89 4.57 -4.89 -10.46
N GLU A 90 3.70 -5.77 -10.93
CA GLU A 90 2.47 -5.35 -11.63
C GLU A 90 1.41 -4.87 -10.64
N ALA A 91 1.17 -5.59 -9.54
CA ALA A 91 0.24 -5.16 -8.50
C ALA A 91 0.69 -3.83 -7.86
N SER A 92 2.00 -3.66 -7.62
CA SER A 92 2.57 -2.42 -7.10
C SER A 92 2.38 -1.26 -8.08
N ARG A 93 2.64 -1.47 -9.38
CA ARG A 93 2.43 -0.48 -10.43
C ARG A 93 0.96 -0.04 -10.52
N ILE A 94 0.03 -0.99 -10.46
CA ILE A 94 -1.42 -0.69 -10.48
C ILE A 94 -1.81 0.09 -9.23
N ALA A 95 -1.34 -0.33 -8.06
CA ALA A 95 -1.65 0.33 -6.79
C ALA A 95 -1.14 1.77 -6.72
N PHE A 96 0.07 2.03 -7.23
CA PHE A 96 0.68 3.36 -7.21
C PHE A 96 -0.03 4.34 -8.15
N ASP A 97 -0.58 3.85 -9.27
CA ASP A 97 -1.40 4.63 -10.19
C ASP A 97 -2.87 4.62 -9.75
N LYS A 98 -3.31 5.76 -9.19
CA LYS A 98 -4.67 5.90 -8.64
C LYS A 98 -5.77 5.69 -9.68
N VAL A 99 -5.50 6.02 -10.94
CA VAL A 99 -6.47 5.81 -12.04
C VAL A 99 -6.62 4.33 -12.32
N LEU A 100 -5.51 3.60 -12.42
CA LEU A 100 -5.53 2.15 -12.64
C LEU A 100 -6.19 1.42 -11.47
N THR A 101 -5.86 1.79 -10.22
CA THR A 101 -6.52 1.22 -9.03
C THR A 101 -8.04 1.40 -9.09
N LYS A 102 -8.51 2.62 -9.41
CA LYS A 102 -9.96 2.90 -9.52
C LYS A 102 -10.62 2.14 -10.66
N GLN A 103 -9.96 2.03 -11.82
CA GLN A 103 -10.45 1.22 -12.93
C GLN A 103 -10.60 -0.26 -12.51
N LYS A 104 -9.60 -0.83 -11.85
CA LYS A 104 -9.65 -2.19 -11.33
C LYS A 104 -10.74 -2.39 -10.27
N CYS A 105 -10.94 -1.42 -9.40
CA CYS A 105 -12.05 -1.43 -8.45
C CYS A 105 -13.42 -1.46 -9.18
N ILE A 106 -13.62 -0.59 -10.17
CA ILE A 106 -14.85 -0.53 -10.96
C ILE A 106 -15.10 -1.84 -11.71
N GLU A 107 -14.09 -2.39 -12.39
CA GLU A 107 -14.15 -3.67 -13.10
C GLU A 107 -14.55 -4.83 -12.17
N SER A 108 -14.15 -4.77 -10.90
CA SER A 108 -14.43 -5.78 -9.89
C SER A 108 -15.66 -5.48 -9.01
N GLY A 109 -16.41 -4.43 -9.31
CA GLY A 109 -17.60 -4.04 -8.52
C GLY A 109 -17.27 -3.49 -7.13
N VAL A 110 -16.04 -3.07 -6.88
CA VAL A 110 -15.60 -2.48 -5.60
C VAL A 110 -15.97 -0.99 -5.59
N PRO A 111 -16.65 -0.50 -4.54
CA PRO A 111 -17.04 0.90 -4.46
C PRO A 111 -15.81 1.83 -4.39
N THR A 112 -15.72 2.78 -5.30
CA THR A 112 -14.72 3.86 -5.31
C THR A 112 -15.38 5.17 -5.73
N THR A 113 -14.67 6.30 -5.66
CA THR A 113 -15.19 7.62 -6.00
C THR A 113 -15.46 7.75 -7.50
N LYS A 114 -16.42 8.59 -7.88
CA LYS A 114 -16.50 9.11 -9.25
C LYS A 114 -15.31 10.03 -9.51
N PHE A 115 -14.72 9.93 -10.69
CA PHE A 115 -13.53 10.70 -11.01
C PHE A 115 -13.44 11.05 -12.49
N VAL A 116 -12.57 12.00 -12.80
CA VAL A 116 -12.04 12.31 -14.13
C VAL A 116 -10.52 12.49 -14.04
N VAL A 117 -9.84 12.34 -15.19
CA VAL A 117 -8.41 12.60 -15.31
C VAL A 117 -8.20 13.86 -16.13
N VAL A 118 -7.32 14.72 -15.66
CA VAL A 118 -6.99 16.00 -16.27
C VAL A 118 -5.47 16.12 -16.44
N ASN A 119 -5.02 16.66 -17.57
CA ASN A 119 -3.61 16.80 -17.91
C ASN A 119 -3.21 18.22 -18.38
N SER A 120 -4.07 19.21 -18.17
CA SER A 120 -3.83 20.60 -18.58
C SER A 120 -4.44 21.58 -17.59
N GLU A 121 -3.66 22.58 -17.20
CA GLU A 121 -4.12 23.69 -16.38
C GLU A 121 -5.30 24.46 -16.99
N LYS A 122 -5.46 24.41 -18.33
CA LYS A 122 -6.55 25.10 -19.03
C LYS A 122 -7.86 24.32 -19.02
N THR A 123 -7.89 23.12 -18.41
CA THR A 123 -9.11 22.32 -18.35
C THR A 123 -10.16 23.02 -17.47
N PRO A 124 -11.39 23.18 -17.99
CA PRO A 124 -12.48 23.77 -17.19
C PRO A 124 -12.92 22.82 -16.07
N LEU A 125 -13.59 23.36 -15.05
CA LEU A 125 -14.18 22.57 -13.98
C LEU A 125 -15.10 21.47 -14.56
N PRO A 126 -14.89 20.20 -14.18
CA PRO A 126 -15.69 19.09 -14.72
C PRO A 126 -17.18 19.20 -14.38
N LYS A 127 -18.03 19.18 -15.41
CA LYS A 127 -19.50 19.33 -15.22
C LYS A 127 -20.18 18.07 -14.67
N ASN A 128 -19.53 16.92 -14.77
CA ASN A 128 -20.05 15.61 -14.32
C ASN A 128 -19.65 15.28 -12.86
N LEU A 129 -18.90 16.14 -12.20
CA LEU A 129 -18.61 16.06 -10.77
C LEU A 129 -19.18 17.28 -10.05
N GLN A 130 -19.58 17.08 -8.81
CA GLN A 130 -20.13 18.16 -7.97
C GLN A 130 -19.11 18.56 -6.89
N LEU A 131 -19.03 19.86 -6.62
CA LEU A 131 -18.27 20.40 -5.50
C LEU A 131 -18.84 19.89 -4.16
N PRO A 132 -18.00 19.65 -3.17
CA PRO A 132 -16.55 19.83 -3.17
C PRO A 132 -15.80 18.67 -3.86
N LEU A 133 -14.61 18.98 -4.41
CA LEU A 133 -13.77 18.02 -5.10
C LEU A 133 -12.42 17.82 -4.39
N VAL A 134 -11.79 16.69 -4.66
CA VAL A 134 -10.38 16.41 -4.35
C VAL A 134 -9.62 16.37 -5.67
N VAL A 135 -8.53 17.11 -5.74
CA VAL A 135 -7.61 17.21 -6.88
C VAL A 135 -6.25 16.71 -6.42
N LYS A 136 -5.72 15.68 -7.05
CA LYS A 136 -4.44 15.08 -6.61
C LYS A 136 -3.67 14.47 -7.79
N PRO A 137 -2.33 14.51 -7.74
CA PRO A 137 -1.49 13.82 -8.73
C PRO A 137 -1.83 12.32 -8.80
N VAL A 138 -1.78 11.74 -10.00
CA VAL A 138 -2.14 10.33 -10.20
C VAL A 138 -1.13 9.41 -9.50
N ARG A 139 0.17 9.68 -9.63
CA ARG A 139 1.29 8.82 -9.20
C ARG A 139 2.15 9.50 -8.13
N GLN A 140 1.51 9.89 -7.03
CA GLN A 140 2.20 10.44 -5.85
C GLN A 140 1.65 9.81 -4.57
N GLY A 141 2.54 9.56 -3.60
CA GLY A 141 2.20 9.10 -2.26
C GLY A 141 1.99 10.26 -1.27
N SER A 142 1.72 9.92 -0.01
CA SER A 142 1.76 10.81 1.16
C SER A 142 0.99 12.13 1.04
N SER A 143 -0.08 12.16 0.25
CA SER A 143 -0.90 13.36 0.00
C SER A 143 -0.13 14.53 -0.65
N VAL A 144 1.02 14.27 -1.29
CA VAL A 144 1.79 15.29 -2.01
C VAL A 144 0.96 15.84 -3.16
N GLY A 145 0.84 17.15 -3.24
CA GLY A 145 0.08 17.86 -4.29
C GLY A 145 -1.44 17.74 -4.18
N LEU A 146 -1.97 17.11 -3.12
CA LEU A 146 -3.41 17.03 -2.90
C LEU A 146 -4.00 18.39 -2.57
N GLN A 147 -5.10 18.75 -3.25
CA GLN A 147 -5.84 19.98 -3.09
C GLN A 147 -7.33 19.70 -2.88
N PHE A 148 -7.99 20.54 -2.09
CA PHE A 148 -9.44 20.55 -1.97
C PHE A 148 -10.02 21.72 -2.75
N VAL A 149 -11.08 21.49 -3.51
CA VAL A 149 -11.81 22.51 -4.25
C VAL A 149 -13.21 22.61 -3.67
N GLU A 150 -13.40 23.58 -2.80
CA GLU A 150 -14.70 23.82 -2.15
C GLU A 150 -15.58 24.72 -3.03
N ARG A 151 -14.97 25.63 -3.81
CA ARG A 151 -15.65 26.63 -4.67
C ARG A 151 -15.05 26.62 -6.06
N ALA A 152 -15.83 26.94 -7.07
CA ALA A 152 -15.41 26.94 -8.47
C ALA A 152 -14.20 27.85 -8.75
N GLU A 153 -14.06 28.92 -8.01
CA GLU A 153 -12.94 29.90 -8.11
C GLU A 153 -11.60 29.30 -7.68
N ASP A 154 -11.59 28.27 -6.82
CA ASP A 154 -10.38 27.61 -6.34
C ASP A 154 -9.82 26.58 -7.37
N TRP A 155 -10.60 26.25 -8.41
CA TRP A 155 -10.30 25.18 -9.36
C TRP A 155 -8.96 25.32 -10.08
N GLN A 156 -8.73 26.48 -10.72
CA GLN A 156 -7.53 26.68 -11.54
C GLN A 156 -6.24 26.61 -10.70
N ASN A 157 -6.28 27.18 -9.49
CA ASN A 157 -5.15 27.13 -8.59
C ASN A 157 -4.89 25.69 -8.09
N ALA A 158 -5.92 24.96 -7.70
CA ALA A 158 -5.80 23.58 -7.26
C ALA A 158 -5.22 22.66 -8.35
N LEU A 159 -5.67 22.85 -9.60
CA LEU A 159 -5.18 22.11 -10.74
C LEU A 159 -3.71 22.42 -11.06
N ALA A 160 -3.34 23.71 -11.05
CA ALA A 160 -1.96 24.15 -11.28
C ALA A 160 -1.01 23.61 -10.20
N GLU A 161 -1.43 23.59 -8.92
CA GLU A 161 -0.61 23.05 -7.84
C GLU A 161 -0.42 21.53 -7.98
N ALA A 162 -1.46 20.76 -8.31
CA ALA A 162 -1.36 19.32 -8.49
C ALA A 162 -0.51 18.92 -9.71
N LEU A 163 -0.60 19.66 -10.81
CA LEU A 163 0.18 19.43 -12.04
C LEU A 163 1.69 19.68 -11.88
N LYS A 164 2.14 20.30 -10.78
CA LYS A 164 3.58 20.42 -10.46
C LYS A 164 4.23 19.07 -10.14
N PHE A 165 3.44 18.07 -9.74
CA PHE A 165 3.94 16.79 -9.23
C PHE A 165 3.70 15.62 -10.17
N ASP A 166 2.76 15.71 -11.12
CA ASP A 166 2.50 14.70 -12.13
C ASP A 166 1.90 15.37 -13.37
N SER A 167 2.15 14.80 -14.53
CA SER A 167 1.54 15.23 -15.80
C SER A 167 0.04 14.91 -15.92
N GLU A 168 -0.48 14.06 -15.02
CA GLU A 168 -1.89 13.67 -14.94
C GLU A 168 -2.39 13.89 -13.51
N VAL A 169 -3.57 14.46 -13.41
CA VAL A 169 -4.24 14.75 -12.15
C VAL A 169 -5.57 14.03 -12.08
N LEU A 170 -5.79 13.32 -11.00
CA LEU A 170 -7.07 12.72 -10.65
C LEU A 170 -7.94 13.78 -9.95
N VAL A 171 -9.14 13.99 -10.47
CA VAL A 171 -10.16 14.83 -9.88
C VAL A 171 -11.34 13.95 -9.47
N GLU A 172 -11.70 13.97 -8.21
CA GLU A 172 -12.73 13.09 -7.68
C GLU A 172 -13.68 13.79 -6.72
N GLU A 173 -14.86 13.22 -6.48
CA GLU A 173 -15.78 13.71 -5.46
C GLU A 173 -15.13 13.64 -4.08
N LYS A 174 -15.27 14.67 -3.27
CA LYS A 174 -14.87 14.67 -1.86
C LYS A 174 -15.91 13.87 -1.06
N ILE A 175 -15.47 12.74 -0.50
CA ILE A 175 -16.36 11.92 0.34
C ILE A 175 -16.42 12.52 1.73
N VAL A 176 -17.63 12.81 2.19
CA VAL A 176 -17.90 13.18 3.58
C VAL A 176 -18.19 11.92 4.38
N GLY A 177 -17.43 11.67 5.43
CA GLY A 177 -17.56 10.47 6.23
C GLY A 177 -16.41 10.27 7.19
N ARG A 178 -16.31 9.05 7.74
CA ARG A 178 -15.22 8.62 8.63
C ARG A 178 -14.09 8.05 7.79
N GLU A 179 -12.88 8.52 8.03
CA GLU A 179 -11.69 7.99 7.36
C GLU A 179 -11.20 6.74 8.08
N THR A 180 -11.03 5.66 7.34
CA THR A 180 -10.61 4.36 7.87
C THR A 180 -9.53 3.75 7.01
N THR A 181 -8.81 2.79 7.57
CA THR A 181 -7.90 1.93 6.82
C THR A 181 -8.02 0.49 7.29
N VAL A 182 -7.78 -0.43 6.37
CA VAL A 182 -7.80 -1.87 6.63
C VAL A 182 -6.46 -2.46 6.21
N GLY A 183 -5.73 -3.04 7.16
CA GLY A 183 -4.59 -3.89 6.86
C GLY A 183 -5.06 -5.22 6.27
N ILE A 184 -4.37 -5.70 5.26
CA ILE A 184 -4.56 -7.04 4.71
C ILE A 184 -3.29 -7.84 4.97
N LEU A 185 -3.43 -9.06 5.47
CA LEU A 185 -2.32 -9.97 5.73
C LEU A 185 -2.75 -11.41 5.40
N ASP A 186 -2.02 -12.09 4.53
CA ASP A 186 -2.33 -13.44 3.99
C ASP A 186 -3.77 -13.57 3.44
N GLY A 187 -4.27 -12.52 2.75
CA GLY A 187 -5.64 -12.49 2.22
C GLY A 187 -6.72 -12.30 3.29
N VAL A 188 -6.37 -11.98 4.52
CA VAL A 188 -7.30 -11.72 5.62
C VAL A 188 -7.30 -10.23 5.95
N ALA A 189 -8.50 -9.64 6.07
CA ALA A 189 -8.67 -8.28 6.54
C ALA A 189 -8.46 -8.19 8.05
N LEU A 190 -7.53 -7.38 8.49
CA LEU A 190 -7.29 -7.05 9.89
C LEU A 190 -8.41 -6.15 10.43
N PRO A 191 -8.49 -5.93 11.75
CA PRO A 191 -9.44 -4.99 12.34
C PRO A 191 -9.38 -3.61 11.67
N VAL A 192 -10.56 -3.05 11.38
CA VAL A 192 -10.68 -1.70 10.81
C VAL A 192 -10.08 -0.69 11.77
N LEU A 193 -9.22 0.18 11.25
CA LEU A 193 -8.62 1.27 11.99
C LEU A 193 -9.22 2.60 11.52
N GLU A 194 -9.77 3.38 12.43
CA GLU A 194 -10.25 4.73 12.14
C GLU A 194 -9.16 5.76 12.36
N ILE A 195 -9.12 6.75 11.47
CA ILE A 195 -8.16 7.84 11.45
C ILE A 195 -8.94 9.14 11.75
N CYS A 196 -8.65 9.75 12.90
CA CYS A 196 -9.34 10.96 13.37
C CYS A 196 -8.35 12.12 13.47
N PRO A 197 -8.11 12.90 12.39
CA PRO A 197 -7.33 14.12 12.48
C PRO A 197 -8.02 15.14 13.39
N LYS A 198 -7.27 15.75 14.32
CA LYS A 198 -7.82 16.78 15.24
C LYS A 198 -8.19 18.08 14.53
N ALA A 199 -7.59 18.35 13.36
CA ALA A 199 -7.89 19.50 12.52
C ALA A 199 -7.61 19.16 11.06
N GLY A 200 -8.48 19.58 10.14
CA GLY A 200 -8.32 19.34 8.71
C GLY A 200 -8.55 17.89 8.29
N GLY A 201 -7.86 17.46 7.24
CA GLY A 201 -7.87 16.08 6.74
C GLY A 201 -6.59 15.32 7.09
N PHE A 202 -6.50 14.06 6.72
CA PHE A 202 -5.30 13.23 6.93
C PHE A 202 -4.23 13.57 5.87
N ASP A 203 -3.74 14.80 5.92
CA ASP A 203 -2.66 15.31 5.06
C ASP A 203 -1.26 14.93 5.59
N TYR A 204 -0.21 15.34 4.87
CA TYR A 204 1.18 15.06 5.22
C TYR A 204 1.53 15.50 6.66
N ARG A 205 1.09 16.70 7.08
CA ARG A 205 1.35 17.22 8.42
C ARG A 205 0.68 16.36 9.50
N ASN A 206 -0.60 16.03 9.30
CA ASN A 206 -1.37 15.22 10.25
C ASN A 206 -0.90 13.76 10.31
N LYS A 207 -0.28 13.24 9.23
CA LYS A 207 0.33 11.89 9.19
C LYS A 207 1.60 11.79 10.03
N TYR A 208 2.46 12.82 10.02
CA TYR A 208 3.82 12.72 10.59
C TYR A 208 4.05 13.58 11.83
N THR A 209 3.09 14.42 12.25
CA THR A 209 3.19 15.19 13.47
C THR A 209 2.53 14.46 14.63
N ALA A 210 3.31 14.14 15.66
CA ALA A 210 2.80 13.46 16.84
C ALA A 210 1.66 14.22 17.52
N GLY A 211 0.57 13.53 17.85
CA GLY A 211 -0.58 14.10 18.54
C GLY A 211 -1.57 14.86 17.66
N CYS A 212 -1.32 15.02 16.35
CA CYS A 212 -2.26 15.68 15.42
C CYS A 212 -3.40 14.75 14.96
N THR A 213 -3.23 13.43 15.07
CA THR A 213 -4.23 12.43 14.67
C THR A 213 -4.43 11.42 15.77
N GLU A 214 -5.67 11.05 16.05
CA GLU A 214 -6.04 9.94 16.93
C GLU A 214 -6.41 8.73 16.08
N TYR A 215 -6.18 7.53 16.61
CA TYR A 215 -6.42 6.28 15.92
C TYR A 215 -7.20 5.34 16.82
N PHE A 216 -8.29 4.79 16.32
CA PHE A 216 -9.12 3.80 17.01
C PHE A 216 -9.06 2.47 16.29
N CYS A 217 -8.57 1.42 16.95
CA CYS A 217 -8.46 0.08 16.37
C CYS A 217 -8.77 -0.99 17.45
N PRO A 218 -9.84 -1.78 17.31
CA PRO A 218 -10.86 -1.71 16.25
C PRO A 218 -11.65 -0.40 16.26
N ALA A 219 -12.03 0.08 15.06
CA ALA A 219 -12.92 1.22 14.92
C ALA A 219 -14.36 0.86 15.38
N GLU A 220 -15.03 1.82 15.98
CA GLU A 220 -16.41 1.64 16.49
C GLU A 220 -17.45 1.73 15.36
N PHE A 221 -17.71 0.59 14.70
CA PHE A 221 -18.80 0.37 13.76
C PHE A 221 -19.63 -0.85 14.19
N ASP A 222 -20.89 -0.91 13.75
CA ASP A 222 -21.66 -2.14 13.85
C ASP A 222 -21.03 -3.27 13.00
N ALA A 223 -21.35 -4.52 13.34
CA ALA A 223 -20.75 -5.68 12.68
C ALA A 223 -20.98 -5.71 11.16
N ALA A 224 -22.18 -5.30 10.70
CA ALA A 224 -22.51 -5.29 9.28
C ALA A 224 -21.72 -4.22 8.51
N THR A 225 -21.53 -3.05 9.11
CA THR A 225 -20.71 -1.98 8.54
C THR A 225 -19.24 -2.39 8.52
N THR A 226 -18.71 -2.96 9.60
CA THR A 226 -17.34 -3.50 9.67
C THR A 226 -17.08 -4.51 8.55
N GLN A 227 -17.98 -5.48 8.35
CA GLN A 227 -17.89 -6.48 7.29
C GLN A 227 -17.88 -5.84 5.90
N ARG A 228 -18.74 -4.83 5.65
CA ARG A 228 -18.75 -4.13 4.35
C ARG A 228 -17.42 -3.40 4.07
N ILE A 229 -16.85 -2.75 5.09
CA ILE A 229 -15.54 -2.06 4.97
C ILE A 229 -14.46 -3.07 4.65
N GLN A 230 -14.37 -4.16 5.40
CA GLN A 230 -13.39 -5.22 5.20
C GLN A 230 -13.54 -5.90 3.83
N ALA A 231 -14.79 -6.16 3.40
CA ALA A 231 -15.06 -6.74 2.08
C ALA A 231 -14.63 -5.80 0.94
N ALA A 232 -14.90 -4.48 1.06
CA ALA A 232 -14.46 -3.51 0.06
C ALA A 232 -12.92 -3.44 -0.02
N ALA A 233 -12.24 -3.46 1.12
CA ALA A 233 -10.77 -3.46 1.18
C ALA A 233 -10.17 -4.73 0.56
N LEU A 234 -10.69 -5.91 0.91
CA LEU A 234 -10.27 -7.18 0.30
C LEU A 234 -10.55 -7.20 -1.20
N GLY A 235 -11.72 -6.71 -1.62
CA GLY A 235 -12.06 -6.60 -3.03
C GLY A 235 -11.06 -5.74 -3.81
N ALA A 236 -10.68 -4.57 -3.28
CA ALA A 236 -9.68 -3.70 -3.89
C ALA A 236 -8.30 -4.34 -3.96
N PHE A 237 -7.87 -5.01 -2.87
CA PHE A 237 -6.62 -5.76 -2.83
C PHE A 237 -6.57 -6.85 -3.90
N HIS A 238 -7.64 -7.64 -4.05
CA HIS A 238 -7.71 -8.68 -5.08
C HIS A 238 -7.79 -8.07 -6.49
N ALA A 239 -8.51 -6.96 -6.67
CA ALA A 239 -8.66 -6.30 -7.97
C ALA A 239 -7.33 -5.84 -8.59
N ILE A 240 -6.38 -5.43 -7.75
CA ILE A 240 -5.03 -5.07 -8.21
C ILE A 240 -4.09 -6.27 -8.37
N GLY A 241 -4.53 -7.49 -8.07
CA GLY A 241 -3.66 -8.68 -8.01
C GLY A 241 -2.77 -8.71 -6.77
N GLY A 242 -3.21 -8.12 -5.67
CA GLY A 242 -2.46 -8.05 -4.41
C GLY A 242 -2.11 -9.43 -3.84
N ARG A 243 -0.97 -9.51 -3.18
CA ARG A 243 -0.48 -10.70 -2.49
C ARG A 243 0.25 -10.30 -1.20
N ASP A 244 0.40 -11.27 -0.30
CA ASP A 244 1.04 -11.18 1.01
C ASP A 244 0.34 -10.18 1.95
N TYR A 245 0.56 -8.89 1.75
CA TYR A 245 0.02 -7.84 2.61
C TYR A 245 -0.14 -6.51 1.84
N ALA A 246 -1.02 -5.68 2.34
CA ALA A 246 -1.22 -4.30 1.92
C ALA A 246 -1.99 -3.52 3.00
N ARG A 247 -2.18 -2.23 2.76
CA ARG A 247 -3.12 -1.38 3.48
C ARG A 247 -4.07 -0.72 2.49
N VAL A 248 -5.36 -0.77 2.76
CA VAL A 248 -6.39 -0.18 1.90
C VAL A 248 -7.08 0.95 2.65
N ASP A 249 -7.04 2.15 2.09
CA ASP A 249 -7.64 3.34 2.70
C ASP A 249 -9.07 3.51 2.18
N VAL A 250 -10.02 3.66 3.11
CA VAL A 250 -11.47 3.59 2.85
C VAL A 250 -12.19 4.73 3.58
N MET A 251 -12.97 5.53 2.85
CA MET A 251 -13.94 6.44 3.47
C MET A 251 -15.24 5.71 3.74
N VAL A 252 -15.86 5.96 4.89
CA VAL A 252 -17.14 5.37 5.26
C VAL A 252 -18.19 6.48 5.36
N ARG A 253 -19.15 6.49 4.43
CA ARG A 253 -20.24 7.46 4.40
C ARG A 253 -21.15 7.31 5.63
N ALA A 254 -21.95 8.32 5.95
CA ALA A 254 -22.88 8.30 7.09
C ALA A 254 -23.87 7.12 7.05
N ASN A 255 -24.21 6.62 5.86
CA ASN A 255 -25.08 5.45 5.67
C ASN A 255 -24.31 4.11 5.81
N GLY A 256 -23.07 4.12 6.24
CA GLY A 256 -22.20 2.95 6.37
C GLY A 256 -21.66 2.39 5.04
N GLY A 257 -21.83 3.11 3.92
CA GLY A 257 -21.30 2.72 2.62
C GLY A 257 -19.79 2.97 2.52
N PRO A 258 -18.96 1.92 2.31
CA PRO A 258 -17.52 2.09 2.12
C PRO A 258 -17.22 2.62 0.72
N VAL A 259 -16.14 3.42 0.61
CA VAL A 259 -15.61 3.96 -0.65
C VAL A 259 -14.08 3.84 -0.60
N VAL A 260 -13.52 2.97 -1.42
CA VAL A 260 -12.06 2.76 -1.50
C VAL A 260 -11.39 3.98 -2.13
N LEU A 261 -10.37 4.50 -1.47
CA LEU A 261 -9.57 5.62 -1.95
C LEU A 261 -8.32 5.14 -2.69
N GLU A 262 -7.52 4.27 -2.05
CA GLU A 262 -6.25 3.76 -2.57
C GLU A 262 -5.85 2.45 -1.91
N VAL A 263 -4.87 1.75 -2.53
CA VAL A 263 -4.22 0.56 -1.98
C VAL A 263 -2.74 0.84 -1.84
N ASN A 264 -2.19 0.63 -0.64
CA ASN A 264 -0.76 0.80 -0.34
C ASN A 264 -0.09 -0.58 -0.23
N THR A 265 0.77 -0.91 -1.19
CA THR A 265 1.45 -2.22 -1.25
C THR A 265 2.73 -2.28 -0.41
N LEU A 266 3.29 -1.15 -0.01
CA LEU A 266 4.39 -1.03 0.94
C LEU A 266 4.02 -0.10 2.11
N PRO A 267 3.08 -0.51 2.97
CA PRO A 267 2.62 0.30 4.09
C PRO A 267 3.73 0.54 5.11
N GLY A 268 3.70 1.69 5.78
CA GLY A 268 4.65 2.04 6.83
C GLY A 268 4.78 0.97 7.91
N MET A 269 6.01 0.75 8.38
CA MET A 269 6.38 -0.30 9.33
C MET A 269 7.07 0.26 10.59
N THR A 270 6.85 1.53 10.94
CA THR A 270 7.22 1.99 12.29
C THR A 270 6.23 1.44 13.31
N GLU A 271 6.61 1.38 14.58
CA GLU A 271 5.72 0.93 15.67
C GLU A 271 4.38 1.73 15.73
N THR A 272 4.39 2.96 15.24
CA THR A 272 3.21 3.82 15.20
C THR A 272 2.45 3.76 13.86
N SER A 273 2.94 3.00 12.88
CA SER A 273 2.31 2.85 11.57
C SER A 273 1.01 2.06 11.63
N LEU A 274 0.13 2.28 10.65
CA LEU A 274 -1.25 1.80 10.67
C LEU A 274 -1.35 0.27 10.51
N LEU A 275 -0.50 -0.35 9.67
CA LEU A 275 -0.50 -1.81 9.51
C LEU A 275 -0.04 -2.52 10.81
N PRO A 276 1.08 -2.15 11.47
CA PRO A 276 1.44 -2.69 12.77
C PRO A 276 0.36 -2.48 13.86
N LYS A 277 -0.30 -1.32 13.89
CA LYS A 277 -1.42 -1.08 14.82
C LYS A 277 -2.60 -2.03 14.58
N ALA A 278 -2.99 -2.23 13.34
CA ALA A 278 -4.06 -3.17 12.98
C ALA A 278 -3.68 -4.62 13.32
N ALA A 279 -2.42 -5.01 13.09
CA ALA A 279 -1.89 -6.32 13.46
C ALA A 279 -1.90 -6.52 14.98
N ALA A 280 -1.47 -5.53 15.76
CA ALA A 280 -1.52 -5.57 17.21
C ALA A 280 -2.96 -5.72 17.74
N ALA A 281 -3.93 -5.02 17.16
CA ALA A 281 -5.35 -5.18 17.50
C ALA A 281 -5.91 -6.57 17.13
N ALA A 282 -5.28 -7.28 16.20
CA ALA A 282 -5.55 -8.69 15.88
C ALA A 282 -4.78 -9.68 16.77
N GLY A 283 -3.99 -9.21 17.75
CA GLY A 283 -3.21 -10.04 18.67
C GLY A 283 -1.82 -10.44 18.17
N LEU A 284 -1.32 -9.83 17.08
CA LEU A 284 0.02 -10.08 16.54
C LEU A 284 1.01 -9.06 17.10
N SER A 285 2.11 -9.53 17.67
CA SER A 285 3.25 -8.67 17.98
C SER A 285 3.91 -8.13 16.71
N TYR A 286 4.74 -7.11 16.83
CA TYR A 286 5.47 -6.55 15.71
C TYR A 286 6.45 -7.58 15.09
N GLU A 287 7.10 -8.37 15.92
CA GLU A 287 7.98 -9.45 15.50
C GLU A 287 7.23 -10.54 14.73
N GLU A 288 6.05 -10.94 15.22
CA GLU A 288 5.21 -11.92 14.52
C GLU A 288 4.72 -11.39 13.17
N LEU A 289 4.35 -10.11 13.07
CA LEU A 289 4.01 -9.48 11.80
C LEU A 289 5.19 -9.55 10.82
N CYS A 290 6.40 -9.17 11.25
CA CYS A 290 7.60 -9.23 10.42
C CYS A 290 7.91 -10.67 9.97
N GLN A 291 7.76 -11.66 10.88
CA GLN A 291 7.95 -13.07 10.55
C GLN A 291 6.92 -13.57 9.53
N GLN A 292 5.64 -13.22 9.71
CA GLN A 292 4.59 -13.62 8.77
C GLN A 292 4.84 -13.05 7.36
N MET A 293 5.34 -11.82 7.24
CA MET A 293 5.73 -11.25 5.94
C MET A 293 6.80 -12.11 5.24
N ILE A 294 7.80 -12.60 5.99
CA ILE A 294 8.83 -13.51 5.46
C ILE A 294 8.23 -14.87 5.10
N ASP A 295 7.40 -15.45 5.97
CA ASP A 295 6.80 -16.76 5.77
C ASP A 295 5.88 -16.80 4.54
N LEU A 296 5.15 -15.72 4.25
CA LEU A 296 4.33 -15.57 3.05
C LEU A 296 5.18 -15.62 1.77
N ALA A 297 6.33 -14.97 1.78
CA ALA A 297 7.26 -15.05 0.66
C ALA A 297 7.79 -16.49 0.46
N LEU A 298 8.18 -17.18 1.54
CA LEU A 298 8.65 -18.57 1.49
C LEU A 298 7.56 -19.54 1.01
N LYS A 299 6.33 -19.38 1.50
CA LYS A 299 5.16 -20.18 1.09
C LYS A 299 4.94 -20.13 -0.43
N ARG A 300 5.11 -18.95 -1.05
CA ARG A 300 5.01 -18.82 -2.52
C ARG A 300 6.11 -19.59 -3.27
N LYS A 301 7.34 -19.59 -2.75
CA LYS A 301 8.44 -20.38 -3.35
C LYS A 301 8.14 -21.86 -3.36
N GLN A 302 7.62 -22.38 -2.24
CA GLN A 302 7.25 -23.79 -2.12
C GLN A 302 6.11 -24.14 -3.08
N ALA A 303 5.02 -23.36 -3.11
CA ALA A 303 3.90 -23.59 -4.01
C ALA A 303 4.31 -23.52 -5.51
N ALA A 304 5.25 -22.65 -5.87
CA ALA A 304 5.78 -22.56 -7.23
C ALA A 304 6.63 -23.80 -7.60
N LYS A 305 7.36 -24.38 -6.65
CA LYS A 305 8.13 -25.62 -6.83
C LYS A 305 7.20 -26.81 -7.05
N GLU A 306 6.21 -26.98 -6.20
CA GLU A 306 5.22 -28.07 -6.28
C GLU A 306 4.46 -28.05 -7.63
N ARG A 307 4.04 -26.85 -8.09
CA ARG A 307 3.40 -26.70 -9.41
C ARG A 307 4.31 -27.12 -10.58
N LYS A 308 5.62 -26.84 -10.49
CA LYS A 308 6.58 -27.24 -11.53
C LYS A 308 6.81 -28.75 -11.53
N GLU A 309 6.86 -29.37 -10.38
CA GLU A 309 7.02 -30.83 -10.21
C GLU A 309 5.78 -31.55 -10.75
N HIS A 310 4.59 -31.13 -10.36
CA HIS A 310 3.33 -31.70 -10.86
C HIS A 310 3.16 -31.56 -12.38
N LYS A 311 3.56 -30.42 -12.98
CA LYS A 311 3.55 -30.27 -14.44
C LYS A 311 4.53 -31.20 -15.16
N LYS A 312 5.68 -31.51 -14.55
CA LYS A 312 6.63 -32.46 -15.12
C LYS A 312 6.10 -33.91 -15.07
N GLU A 313 5.46 -34.28 -13.95
CA GLU A 313 4.85 -35.59 -13.79
C GLU A 313 3.70 -35.82 -14.80
N THR A 314 2.79 -34.83 -14.93
CA THR A 314 1.68 -34.90 -15.88
C THR A 314 2.15 -34.96 -17.33
N ALA A 315 3.23 -34.24 -17.67
CA ALA A 315 3.82 -34.30 -19.01
C ALA A 315 4.48 -35.64 -19.30
N SER A 316 5.13 -36.28 -18.31
CA SER A 316 5.74 -37.63 -18.48
C SER A 316 4.71 -38.74 -18.66
N VAL A 317 3.53 -38.63 -18.02
CA VAL A 317 2.43 -39.60 -18.16
C VAL A 317 1.71 -39.46 -19.52
N ALA A 318 1.70 -38.27 -20.12
CA ALA A 318 1.07 -38.05 -21.42
C ALA A 318 1.91 -38.55 -22.61
N PHE A 319 3.17 -38.93 -22.40
CA PHE A 319 4.10 -39.46 -23.42
C PHE A 319 4.44 -40.94 -23.20
N ALA A 320 3.85 -41.59 -22.21
CA ALA A 320 3.95 -43.04 -21.96
C ALA A 320 2.65 -43.77 -22.39
#